data_fe8597f91a71bdd17e84a2b282282ac8
#
_entry.id   fe8597f91a71bdd17e84a2b282282ac8
#
_cell.length_a   1.000
_cell.length_b   1.000
_cell.length_c   1.000
_cell.angle_alpha   90.00
_cell.angle_beta   90.00
_cell.angle_gamma   90.00
#
_symmetry.space_group_name_H-M   'P 1'
#
loop_
_entity.id
_entity.type
_entity.pdbx_description
1 polymer ?
#
loop_
_entity_poly.entity_id
_entity_poly.type
_entity_poly.pdbx_seq_one_letter_code
_entity_poly.pdbx_strand_id
1 'polypeptide(L)'
;NVFQALGQILGLYSNIAISWMAAVVADLVINKPLGLSPKYIEFKRSHLYDINPVGVGAMGIASALSILAFSGMFGDAARPYASFIALATAFVASPLIAWWTGGRYYLARRDAAPQGTLQRCCICEREYESDDTAHCPAYHGTICSLCCSLDARCEDLCKPGANLTAQWQELLRRVLPASLLPYLDAGLVHYLLLMCGIVPVLA
;
A
#
# COMPACT_ATOMS: atom_id res chain seq x y z
N ASN A 1 8.77 -29.68 18.31
CA ASN A 1 9.59 -28.94 19.28
C ASN A 1 9.20 -27.46 19.20
N VAL A 2 8.71 -26.90 20.34
CA VAL A 2 8.19 -25.51 20.41
C VAL A 2 9.21 -24.48 19.92
N PHE A 3 10.49 -24.66 20.25
CA PHE A 3 11.54 -23.74 19.81
C PHE A 3 11.76 -23.75 18.29
N GLN A 4 11.57 -24.88 17.65
CA GLN A 4 11.69 -24.99 16.20
C GLN A 4 10.50 -24.29 15.50
N ALA A 5 9.28 -24.49 16.03
CA ALA A 5 8.09 -23.81 15.52
C ALA A 5 8.20 -22.27 15.69
N LEU A 6 8.66 -21.80 16.86
CA LEU A 6 8.92 -20.39 17.10
C LEU A 6 9.97 -19.83 16.13
N GLY A 7 11.06 -20.56 15.88
CA GLY A 7 12.09 -20.14 14.93
C GLY A 7 11.55 -20.02 13.50
N GLN A 8 10.68 -20.93 13.08
CA GLN A 8 10.04 -20.87 11.75
C GLN A 8 9.10 -19.68 11.63
N ILE A 9 8.26 -19.44 12.64
CA ILE A 9 7.33 -18.30 12.67
C ILE A 9 8.11 -16.97 12.65
N LEU A 10 9.13 -16.83 13.49
CA LEU A 10 9.97 -15.61 13.53
C LEU A 10 10.72 -15.40 12.22
N GLY A 11 11.23 -16.47 11.60
CA GLY A 11 11.87 -16.38 10.29
C GLY A 11 10.91 -15.91 9.19
N LEU A 12 9.69 -16.41 9.18
CA LEU A 12 8.65 -15.99 8.24
C LEU A 12 8.30 -14.50 8.42
N TYR A 13 8.08 -14.09 9.68
CA TYR A 13 7.80 -12.68 10.03
C TYR A 13 8.95 -11.74 9.61
N SER A 14 10.18 -12.15 9.88
CA SER A 14 11.37 -11.41 9.51
C SER A 14 11.46 -11.16 8.01
N ASN A 15 11.19 -12.17 7.19
CA ASN A 15 11.22 -12.06 5.73
C ASN A 15 10.17 -11.07 5.21
N ILE A 16 8.96 -11.09 5.75
CA ILE A 16 7.90 -10.14 5.38
C ILE A 16 8.26 -8.72 5.82
N ALA A 17 8.76 -8.57 7.05
CA ALA A 17 9.15 -7.26 7.59
C ALA A 17 10.30 -6.63 6.79
N ILE A 18 11.31 -7.43 6.41
CA ILE A 18 12.42 -6.96 5.58
C ILE A 18 11.93 -6.57 4.19
N SER A 19 11.03 -7.34 3.58
CA SER A 19 10.43 -7.01 2.29
C SER A 19 9.70 -5.67 2.31
N TRP A 20 8.93 -5.42 3.37
CA TRP A 20 8.22 -4.15 3.56
C TRP A 20 9.18 -2.98 3.74
N MET A 21 10.13 -3.10 4.68
CA MET A 21 11.11 -2.04 4.93
C MET A 21 11.97 -1.76 3.70
N ALA A 22 12.40 -2.80 2.99
CA ALA A 22 13.19 -2.66 1.78
C ALA A 22 12.40 -1.95 0.65
N ALA A 23 11.11 -2.22 0.50
CA ALA A 23 10.27 -1.53 -0.46
C ALA A 23 10.16 -0.03 -0.15
N VAL A 24 9.99 0.34 1.14
CA VAL A 24 9.95 1.74 1.58
C VAL A 24 11.30 2.42 1.37
N VAL A 25 12.40 1.77 1.75
CA VAL A 25 13.76 2.31 1.54
C VAL A 25 14.06 2.47 0.06
N ALA A 26 13.71 1.51 -0.79
CA ALA A 26 13.88 1.60 -2.24
C ALA A 26 13.12 2.80 -2.83
N ASP A 27 11.92 3.08 -2.34
CA ASP A 27 11.18 4.26 -2.78
C ASP A 27 11.91 5.57 -2.41
N LEU A 28 12.43 5.67 -1.20
CA LEU A 28 13.11 6.86 -0.72
C LEU A 28 14.48 7.08 -1.38
N VAL A 29 15.25 6.00 -1.60
CA VAL A 29 16.65 6.06 -2.02
C VAL A 29 16.81 5.93 -3.54
N ILE A 30 15.89 5.26 -4.22
CA ILE A 30 15.95 5.01 -5.66
C ILE A 30 14.86 5.78 -6.40
N ASN A 31 13.58 5.58 -6.05
CA ASN A 31 12.48 6.15 -6.84
C ASN A 31 12.44 7.67 -6.76
N LYS A 32 12.64 8.25 -5.57
CA LYS A 32 12.65 9.71 -5.39
C LYS A 32 13.78 10.40 -6.15
N PRO A 33 15.06 10.00 -6.02
CA PRO A 33 16.14 10.61 -6.80
C PRO A 33 15.99 10.44 -8.31
N LEU A 34 15.42 9.31 -8.76
CA LEU A 34 15.15 9.06 -10.18
C LEU A 34 13.90 9.79 -10.69
N GLY A 35 13.16 10.49 -9.83
CA GLY A 35 11.94 11.19 -10.22
C GLY A 35 10.75 10.27 -10.52
N LEU A 36 10.83 9.00 -10.12
CA LEU A 36 9.75 8.00 -10.29
C LEU A 36 8.65 8.14 -9.24
N SER A 37 8.96 8.79 -8.11
CA SER A 37 8.00 9.12 -7.05
C SER A 37 8.05 10.61 -6.69
N PRO A 38 7.00 11.17 -6.05
CA PRO A 38 6.98 12.57 -5.65
C PRO A 38 8.16 12.93 -4.73
N LYS A 39 8.75 14.11 -4.90
CA LYS A 39 9.90 14.55 -4.09
C LYS A 39 9.57 14.73 -2.62
N TYR A 40 8.32 15.16 -2.31
CA TYR A 40 7.84 15.34 -0.95
C TYR A 40 7.11 14.07 -0.46
N ILE A 41 6.97 13.95 0.85
CA ILE A 41 6.20 12.88 1.47
C ILE A 41 4.80 13.44 1.73
N GLU A 42 3.80 12.83 1.12
CA GLU A 42 2.40 13.20 1.33
C GLU A 42 1.83 12.39 2.49
N PHE A 43 1.20 13.07 3.46
CA PHE A 43 0.61 12.45 4.66
C PHE A 43 -0.92 12.47 4.62
N LYS A 44 -1.51 13.31 3.75
CA LYS A 44 -2.96 13.48 3.70
C LYS A 44 -3.62 12.28 3.03
N ARG A 45 -4.44 11.55 3.77
CA ARG A 45 -5.19 10.41 3.26
C ARG A 45 -6.02 10.77 2.01
N SER A 46 -6.60 11.98 1.99
CA SER A 46 -7.38 12.50 0.86
C SER A 46 -6.60 12.59 -0.46
N HIS A 47 -5.26 12.66 -0.39
CA HIS A 47 -4.38 12.78 -1.55
C HIS A 47 -3.77 11.45 -1.99
N LEU A 48 -3.87 10.42 -1.15
CA LEU A 48 -3.24 9.13 -1.40
C LEU A 48 -4.23 8.11 -1.96
N TYR A 49 -3.74 7.23 -2.81
CA TYR A 49 -4.44 5.98 -3.12
C TYR A 49 -4.49 5.11 -1.86
N ASP A 50 -5.57 4.35 -1.67
CA ASP A 50 -5.67 3.41 -0.55
C ASP A 50 -4.63 2.30 -0.66
N ILE A 51 -4.36 1.82 -1.88
CA ILE A 51 -3.28 0.89 -2.17
C ILE A 51 -2.35 1.51 -3.21
N ASN A 52 -1.07 1.64 -2.85
CA ASN A 52 -0.02 1.97 -3.81
C ASN A 52 0.60 0.67 -4.34
N PRO A 53 0.34 0.32 -5.62
CA PRO A 53 0.86 -0.94 -6.20
C PRO A 53 2.39 -0.99 -6.27
N VAL A 54 3.09 0.14 -6.23
CA VAL A 54 4.56 0.16 -6.19
C VAL A 54 5.07 -0.43 -4.89
N GLY A 55 4.61 0.07 -3.74
CA GLY A 55 5.02 -0.41 -2.43
C GLY A 55 4.49 -1.81 -2.14
N VAL A 56 3.17 -2.00 -2.30
CA VAL A 56 2.51 -3.29 -2.01
C VAL A 56 2.98 -4.38 -2.99
N GLY A 57 3.16 -4.06 -4.28
CA GLY A 57 3.65 -5.00 -5.28
C GLY A 57 5.10 -5.42 -5.03
N ALA A 58 5.99 -4.45 -4.74
CA ALA A 58 7.38 -4.76 -4.42
C ALA A 58 7.50 -5.62 -3.14
N MET A 59 6.76 -5.25 -2.08
CA MET A 59 6.68 -6.03 -0.84
C MET A 59 6.13 -7.44 -1.11
N GLY A 60 5.05 -7.57 -1.87
CA GLY A 60 4.42 -8.86 -2.17
C GLY A 60 5.32 -9.81 -2.93
N ILE A 61 5.97 -9.33 -4.00
CA ILE A 61 6.93 -10.13 -4.80
C ILE A 61 8.13 -10.53 -3.94
N ALA A 62 8.71 -9.59 -3.19
CA ALA A 62 9.86 -9.85 -2.32
C ALA A 62 9.51 -10.85 -1.22
N SER A 63 8.36 -10.71 -0.57
CA SER A 63 7.89 -11.66 0.44
C SER A 63 7.67 -13.05 -0.14
N ALA A 64 7.02 -13.15 -1.30
CA ALA A 64 6.78 -14.45 -1.94
C ALA A 64 8.09 -15.17 -2.26
N LEU A 65 9.04 -14.50 -2.94
CA LEU A 65 10.34 -15.12 -3.28
C LEU A 65 11.16 -15.48 -2.05
N SER A 66 11.15 -14.63 -1.03
CA SER A 66 11.84 -14.87 0.22
C SER A 66 11.24 -16.05 1.00
N ILE A 67 9.92 -16.18 1.06
CA ILE A 67 9.24 -17.30 1.69
C ILE A 67 9.52 -18.61 0.94
N LEU A 68 9.52 -18.60 -0.40
CA LEU A 68 9.89 -19.75 -1.21
C LEU A 68 11.35 -20.19 -0.98
N ALA A 69 12.27 -19.22 -0.83
CA ALA A 69 13.65 -19.53 -0.48
C ALA A 69 13.77 -20.09 0.95
N PHE A 70 13.07 -19.50 1.90
CA PHE A 70 13.04 -19.93 3.30
C PHE A 70 12.45 -21.35 3.48
N SER A 71 11.41 -21.68 2.70
CA SER A 71 10.82 -23.03 2.67
C SER A 71 11.72 -24.09 2.04
N GLY A 72 12.81 -23.68 1.37
CA GLY A 72 13.76 -24.58 0.72
C GLY A 72 13.41 -24.95 -0.72
N MET A 73 12.42 -24.30 -1.35
CA MET A 73 12.08 -24.55 -2.74
C MET A 73 13.23 -24.24 -3.72
N PHE A 74 14.15 -23.34 -3.33
CA PHE A 74 15.36 -23.03 -4.10
C PHE A 74 16.60 -23.81 -3.64
N GLY A 75 16.39 -24.89 -2.85
CA GLY A 75 17.43 -25.70 -2.25
C GLY A 75 17.85 -25.20 -0.86
N ASP A 76 18.50 -26.11 -0.08
CA ASP A 76 18.89 -25.81 1.30
C ASP A 76 19.92 -24.68 1.40
N ALA A 77 20.76 -24.51 0.38
CA ALA A 77 21.74 -23.43 0.32
C ALA A 77 21.12 -22.04 0.26
N ALA A 78 19.88 -21.90 -0.23
CA ALA A 78 19.19 -20.62 -0.35
C ALA A 78 18.49 -20.17 0.95
N ARG A 79 18.17 -21.10 1.84
CA ARG A 79 17.44 -20.82 3.10
C ARG A 79 18.06 -19.71 3.96
N PRO A 80 19.38 -19.75 4.28
CA PRO A 80 19.99 -18.72 5.12
C PRO A 80 20.02 -17.33 4.44
N TYR A 81 19.84 -17.28 3.12
CA TYR A 81 19.86 -16.03 2.34
C TYR A 81 18.46 -15.47 2.06
N ALA A 82 17.39 -16.08 2.59
CA ALA A 82 16.02 -15.65 2.33
C ALA A 82 15.79 -14.15 2.57
N SER A 83 16.31 -13.60 3.65
CA SER A 83 16.20 -12.17 3.98
C SER A 83 16.97 -11.26 3.01
N PHE A 84 18.12 -11.70 2.50
CA PHE A 84 18.85 -10.98 1.46
C PHE A 84 18.13 -11.03 0.11
N ILE A 85 17.46 -12.15 -0.20
CA ILE A 85 16.62 -12.29 -1.38
C ILE A 85 15.43 -11.31 -1.28
N ALA A 86 14.81 -11.20 -0.10
CA ALA A 86 13.75 -10.22 0.16
C ALA A 86 14.23 -8.79 -0.13
N LEU A 87 15.37 -8.42 0.47
CA LEU A 87 15.99 -7.10 0.30
C LEU A 87 16.26 -6.80 -1.17
N ALA A 88 17.04 -7.65 -1.84
CA ALA A 88 17.43 -7.45 -3.23
C ALA A 88 16.21 -7.38 -4.16
N THR A 89 15.24 -8.27 -3.96
CA THR A 89 14.01 -8.30 -4.77
C THR A 89 13.21 -7.02 -4.61
N ALA A 90 13.01 -6.52 -3.38
CA ALA A 90 12.27 -5.28 -3.16
C ALA A 90 12.97 -4.07 -3.79
N PHE A 91 14.30 -3.98 -3.70
CA PHE A 91 15.11 -2.91 -4.29
C PHE A 91 15.05 -2.89 -5.82
N VAL A 92 14.84 -4.04 -6.45
CA VAL A 92 14.66 -4.15 -7.91
C VAL A 92 13.21 -3.97 -8.31
N ALA A 93 12.28 -4.61 -7.60
CA ALA A 93 10.86 -4.60 -7.94
C ALA A 93 10.23 -3.20 -7.79
N SER A 94 10.60 -2.44 -6.72
CA SER A 94 10.03 -1.12 -6.48
C SER A 94 10.27 -0.14 -7.64
N PRO A 95 11.51 0.10 -8.10
CA PRO A 95 11.72 1.00 -9.23
C PRO A 95 11.15 0.47 -10.55
N LEU A 96 11.14 -0.83 -10.78
CA LEU A 96 10.54 -1.41 -11.98
C LEU A 96 9.03 -1.17 -12.04
N ILE A 97 8.32 -1.38 -10.92
CA ILE A 97 6.88 -1.13 -10.87
C ILE A 97 6.60 0.38 -10.95
N ALA A 98 7.41 1.23 -10.29
CA ALA A 98 7.27 2.67 -10.36
C ALA A 98 7.45 3.19 -11.78
N TRP A 99 8.46 2.69 -12.49
CA TRP A 99 8.70 3.02 -13.89
C TRP A 99 7.56 2.53 -14.79
N TRP A 100 7.10 1.28 -14.63
CA TRP A 100 6.01 0.72 -15.43
C TRP A 100 4.69 1.45 -15.22
N THR A 101 4.39 1.86 -13.98
CA THR A 101 3.17 2.60 -13.66
C THR A 101 3.27 4.11 -13.94
N GLY A 102 4.46 4.61 -14.32
CA GLY A 102 4.71 6.04 -14.51
C GLY A 102 4.49 6.88 -13.26
N GLY A 103 4.59 6.29 -12.06
CA GLY A 103 4.43 6.97 -10.78
C GLY A 103 3.01 7.48 -10.47
N ARG A 104 1.99 7.10 -11.25
CA ARG A 104 0.64 7.67 -11.13
C ARG A 104 -0.12 7.29 -9.87
N TYR A 105 0.27 6.20 -9.20
CA TYR A 105 -0.42 5.68 -8.01
C TYR A 105 0.10 6.24 -6.68
N TYR A 106 1.03 7.20 -6.74
CA TYR A 106 1.50 7.87 -5.53
C TYR A 106 0.51 8.92 -5.04
N LEU A 107 -0.07 9.70 -5.98
CA LEU A 107 -0.97 10.79 -5.65
C LEU A 107 -2.27 10.64 -6.45
N ALA A 108 -3.39 10.53 -5.73
CA ALA A 108 -4.74 10.49 -6.31
C ALA A 108 -5.26 11.89 -6.62
N ARG A 109 -4.85 12.87 -5.80
CA ARG A 109 -5.31 14.26 -5.88
C ARG A 109 -4.17 15.20 -5.50
N ARG A 110 -4.16 16.37 -6.10
CA ARG A 110 -3.27 17.48 -5.74
C ARG A 110 -4.13 18.70 -5.48
N ASP A 111 -4.13 19.21 -4.27
CA ASP A 111 -4.75 20.50 -3.98
C ASP A 111 -3.72 21.59 -4.18
N ALA A 112 -4.12 22.61 -4.90
CA ALA A 112 -3.32 23.83 -5.13
C ALA A 112 -3.57 24.85 -4.02
N ALA A 113 -3.55 24.44 -2.73
CA ALA A 113 -3.66 25.40 -1.64
C ALA A 113 -2.36 26.24 -1.58
N PRO A 114 -2.45 27.55 -1.40
CA PRO A 114 -1.28 28.39 -1.21
C PRO A 114 -0.53 27.95 0.04
N GLN A 115 0.74 27.61 -0.13
CA GLN A 115 1.61 27.15 0.97
C GLN A 115 1.76 28.25 2.04
N GLY A 116 1.79 27.84 3.31
CA GLY A 116 2.07 28.73 4.44
C GLY A 116 0.87 29.51 4.99
N THR A 117 -0.34 29.26 4.52
CA THR A 117 -1.55 29.85 5.12
C THR A 117 -2.12 28.92 6.18
N LEU A 118 -2.49 29.52 7.35
CA LEU A 118 -3.23 28.80 8.37
C LEU A 118 -4.69 28.62 7.94
N GLN A 119 -5.21 27.40 8.06
CA GLN A 119 -6.58 27.06 7.75
C GLN A 119 -7.25 26.40 8.97
N ARG A 120 -8.49 26.77 9.22
CA ARG A 120 -9.26 26.20 10.33
C ARG A 120 -9.98 24.92 9.88
N CYS A 121 -9.79 23.84 10.64
CA CYS A 121 -10.49 22.59 10.41
C CYS A 121 -11.97 22.73 10.79
N CYS A 122 -12.90 22.32 9.89
CA CYS A 122 -14.35 22.41 10.14
C CYS A 122 -14.86 21.39 11.17
N ILE A 123 -14.05 20.40 11.57
CA ILE A 123 -14.44 19.37 12.54
C ILE A 123 -13.90 19.68 13.95
N CYS A 124 -12.57 19.81 14.08
CA CYS A 124 -11.94 20.05 15.38
C CYS A 124 -11.75 21.55 15.70
N GLU A 125 -12.07 22.44 14.75
CA GLU A 125 -12.01 23.90 14.86
C GLU A 125 -10.62 24.49 15.16
N ARG A 126 -9.56 23.68 15.07
CA ARG A 126 -8.18 24.13 15.26
C ARG A 126 -7.59 24.61 13.95
N GLU A 127 -6.60 25.49 14.05
CA GLU A 127 -5.83 26.00 12.92
C GLU A 127 -4.63 25.12 12.63
N TYR A 128 -4.41 24.83 11.35
CA TYR A 128 -3.31 24.01 10.82
C TYR A 128 -2.72 24.69 9.58
N GLU A 129 -1.51 24.35 9.27
CA GLU A 129 -0.89 24.76 8.01
C GLU A 129 -1.64 24.14 6.82
N SER A 130 -1.63 24.83 5.69
CA SER A 130 -2.28 24.36 4.45
C SER A 130 -1.77 22.98 4.00
N ASP A 131 -0.51 22.68 4.34
CA ASP A 131 0.11 21.38 4.01
C ASP A 131 -0.50 20.22 4.82
N ASP A 132 -1.10 20.50 5.98
CA ASP A 132 -1.77 19.52 6.84
C ASP A 132 -3.30 19.51 6.67
N THR A 133 -3.82 20.28 5.72
CA THR A 133 -5.26 20.41 5.49
C THR A 133 -5.64 20.03 4.06
N ALA A 134 -6.89 19.61 3.87
CA ALA A 134 -7.45 19.33 2.56
C ALA A 134 -8.93 19.72 2.53
N HIS A 135 -9.43 20.07 1.35
CA HIS A 135 -10.86 20.32 1.17
C HIS A 135 -11.63 18.99 1.16
N CYS A 136 -12.63 18.87 2.03
CA CYS A 136 -13.51 17.71 2.12
C CYS A 136 -14.89 18.02 1.47
N PRO A 137 -15.27 17.32 0.40
CA PRO A 137 -16.57 17.51 -0.25
C PRO A 137 -17.75 17.15 0.66
N ALA A 138 -17.58 16.14 1.52
CA ALA A 138 -18.64 15.68 2.42
C ALA A 138 -18.98 16.70 3.52
N TYR A 139 -17.99 17.47 3.97
CA TYR A 139 -18.17 18.53 4.98
C TYR A 139 -18.23 19.93 4.39
N HIS A 140 -18.13 20.06 3.06
CA HIS A 140 -18.10 21.35 2.35
C HIS A 140 -17.09 22.36 2.92
N GLY A 141 -15.97 21.86 3.45
CA GLY A 141 -14.99 22.69 4.15
C GLY A 141 -13.60 22.09 4.23
N THR A 142 -12.69 22.83 4.84
CA THR A 142 -11.31 22.37 5.08
C THR A 142 -11.27 21.45 6.29
N ILE A 143 -10.63 20.31 6.17
CA ILE A 143 -10.43 19.31 7.21
C ILE A 143 -8.92 19.05 7.40
N CYS A 144 -8.47 18.90 8.65
CA CYS A 144 -7.09 18.52 8.93
C CYS A 144 -6.84 17.03 8.64
N SER A 145 -5.59 16.67 8.41
CA SER A 145 -5.17 15.29 8.08
C SER A 145 -5.58 14.27 9.14
N LEU A 146 -5.55 14.68 10.43
CA LEU A 146 -5.96 13.81 11.54
C LEU A 146 -7.46 13.52 11.51
N CYS A 147 -8.30 14.56 11.42
CA CYS A 147 -9.75 14.39 11.35
C CYS A 147 -10.16 13.62 10.08
N CYS A 148 -9.49 13.87 8.96
CA CYS A 148 -9.70 13.12 7.72
C CYS A 148 -9.36 11.63 7.85
N SER A 149 -8.32 11.29 8.60
CA SER A 149 -7.91 9.89 8.81
C SER A 149 -8.81 9.15 9.80
N LEU A 150 -9.38 9.85 10.77
CA LEU A 150 -10.26 9.27 11.79
C LEU A 150 -11.72 9.14 11.35
N ASP A 151 -12.16 9.95 10.39
CA ASP A 151 -13.54 9.94 9.91
C ASP A 151 -13.67 9.22 8.57
N ALA A 152 -14.27 8.03 8.63
CA ALA A 152 -14.54 7.20 7.45
C ALA A 152 -15.94 7.43 6.82
N ARG A 153 -16.78 8.30 7.42
CA ARG A 153 -18.18 8.51 6.96
C ARG A 153 -18.27 9.20 5.61
N CYS A 154 -17.19 9.85 5.18
CA CYS A 154 -17.16 10.51 3.87
C CYS A 154 -17.00 9.54 2.69
N GLU A 155 -16.78 8.22 2.94
CA GLU A 155 -16.59 7.18 1.92
C GLU A 155 -15.58 7.57 0.82
N ASP A 156 -14.60 8.38 1.18
CA ASP A 156 -13.55 8.87 0.28
C ASP A 156 -14.08 9.59 -0.99
N LEU A 157 -15.20 10.32 -0.86
CA LEU A 157 -15.80 11.11 -1.97
C LEU A 157 -14.83 12.09 -2.62
N CYS A 158 -13.78 12.50 -1.90
CA CYS A 158 -12.73 13.41 -2.41
C CYS A 158 -11.77 12.76 -3.41
N LYS A 159 -11.73 11.42 -3.47
CA LYS A 159 -10.83 10.66 -4.35
C LYS A 159 -11.55 9.51 -5.08
N PRO A 160 -12.57 9.81 -5.90
CA PRO A 160 -13.29 8.80 -6.66
C PRO A 160 -12.31 8.06 -7.58
N GLY A 161 -12.28 6.75 -7.51
CA GLY A 161 -11.36 5.91 -8.29
C GLY A 161 -10.01 5.59 -7.60
N ALA A 162 -9.69 6.23 -6.46
CA ALA A 162 -8.49 5.94 -5.69
C ALA A 162 -8.78 5.24 -4.35
N ASN A 163 -10.04 5.01 -4.02
CA ASN A 163 -10.45 4.21 -2.89
C ASN A 163 -10.28 2.70 -3.18
N LEU A 164 -10.23 1.89 -2.12
CA LEU A 164 -9.98 0.46 -2.20
C LEU A 164 -10.99 -0.25 -3.12
N THR A 165 -12.26 0.09 -3.03
CA THR A 165 -13.34 -0.52 -3.82
C THR A 165 -13.15 -0.26 -5.31
N ALA A 166 -12.86 0.97 -5.69
CA ALA A 166 -12.64 1.33 -7.09
C ALA A 166 -11.36 0.69 -7.65
N GLN A 167 -10.27 0.69 -6.88
CA GLN A 167 -9.02 0.02 -7.27
C GLN A 167 -9.20 -1.49 -7.45
N TRP A 168 -9.98 -2.10 -6.56
CA TRP A 168 -10.30 -3.53 -6.62
C TRP A 168 -11.15 -3.85 -7.85
N GLN A 169 -12.19 -3.08 -8.11
CA GLN A 169 -13.03 -3.25 -9.29
C GLN A 169 -12.23 -3.08 -10.59
N GLU A 170 -11.33 -2.11 -10.63
CA GLU A 170 -10.46 -1.89 -11.78
C GLU A 170 -9.50 -3.07 -12.00
N LEU A 171 -8.94 -3.65 -10.92
CA LEU A 171 -8.12 -4.84 -10.99
C LEU A 171 -8.93 -6.04 -11.52
N LEU A 172 -10.13 -6.25 -10.98
CA LEU A 172 -11.01 -7.33 -11.42
C LEU A 172 -11.38 -7.22 -12.91
N ARG A 173 -11.66 -6.00 -13.39
CA ARG A 173 -11.95 -5.76 -14.81
C ARG A 173 -10.78 -6.10 -15.75
N ARG A 174 -9.55 -6.03 -15.26
CA ARG A 174 -8.36 -6.39 -16.06
C ARG A 174 -8.06 -7.88 -16.06
N VAL A 175 -8.43 -8.58 -15.01
CA VAL A 175 -8.10 -10.02 -14.81
C VAL A 175 -9.24 -10.93 -15.23
N LEU A 176 -10.49 -10.49 -15.03
CA LEU A 176 -11.68 -11.30 -15.25
C LEU A 176 -12.50 -10.84 -16.45
N PRO A 177 -13.12 -11.78 -17.17
CA PRO A 177 -14.06 -11.45 -18.24
C PRO A 177 -15.28 -10.70 -17.66
N ALA A 178 -15.82 -9.75 -18.42
CA ALA A 178 -16.93 -8.88 -18.02
C ALA A 178 -18.17 -9.62 -17.54
N SER A 179 -18.38 -10.88 -17.96
CA SER A 179 -19.50 -11.71 -17.56
C SER A 179 -19.50 -12.15 -16.08
N LEU A 180 -18.33 -12.16 -15.43
CA LEU A 180 -18.18 -12.56 -14.02
C LEU A 180 -18.24 -11.39 -13.04
N LEU A 181 -18.04 -10.17 -13.51
CA LEU A 181 -18.00 -8.96 -12.66
C LEU A 181 -19.26 -8.74 -11.80
N PRO A 182 -20.51 -8.97 -12.29
CA PRO A 182 -21.71 -8.74 -11.49
C PRO A 182 -21.86 -9.66 -10.29
N TYR A 183 -21.17 -10.84 -10.31
CA TYR A 183 -21.26 -11.84 -9.25
C TYR A 183 -20.20 -11.65 -8.16
N LEU A 184 -19.25 -10.75 -8.38
CA LEU A 184 -18.11 -10.51 -7.49
C LEU A 184 -18.32 -9.17 -6.76
N ASP A 185 -19.17 -9.18 -5.75
CA ASP A 185 -19.22 -8.06 -4.81
C ASP A 185 -17.88 -7.97 -4.06
N ALA A 186 -17.36 -6.75 -3.89
CA ALA A 186 -16.07 -6.51 -3.24
C ALA A 186 -15.99 -7.15 -1.84
N GLY A 187 -17.09 -7.18 -1.10
CA GLY A 187 -17.17 -7.80 0.24
C GLY A 187 -17.00 -9.31 0.20
N LEU A 188 -17.67 -10.00 -0.71
CA LEU A 188 -17.59 -11.46 -0.83
C LEU A 188 -16.20 -11.92 -1.25
N VAL A 189 -15.58 -11.22 -2.22
CA VAL A 189 -14.26 -11.58 -2.71
C VAL A 189 -13.18 -11.33 -1.65
N HIS A 190 -13.27 -10.24 -0.89
CA HIS A 190 -12.39 -10.03 0.26
C HIS A 190 -12.50 -11.15 1.29
N TYR A 191 -13.72 -11.56 1.61
CA TYR A 191 -13.95 -12.65 2.53
C TYR A 191 -13.36 -13.97 2.00
N LEU A 192 -13.59 -14.32 0.74
CA LEU A 192 -13.05 -15.52 0.13
C LEU A 192 -11.52 -15.52 0.05
N LEU A 193 -10.91 -14.38 -0.31
CA LEU A 193 -9.44 -14.24 -0.33
C LEU A 193 -8.84 -14.39 1.07
N LEU A 194 -9.46 -13.79 2.09
CA LEU A 194 -9.05 -13.95 3.48
C LEU A 194 -9.19 -15.41 3.93
N MET A 195 -10.30 -16.06 3.61
CA MET A 195 -10.49 -17.47 3.93
C MET A 195 -9.48 -18.37 3.22
N CYS A 196 -9.26 -18.19 1.92
CA CYS A 196 -8.27 -18.95 1.16
C CYS A 196 -6.83 -18.72 1.62
N GLY A 197 -6.51 -17.51 2.14
CA GLY A 197 -5.19 -17.19 2.66
C GLY A 197 -4.96 -17.67 4.10
N ILE A 198 -5.97 -17.54 4.97
CA ILE A 198 -5.85 -17.84 6.40
C ILE A 198 -6.04 -19.33 6.70
N VAL A 199 -7.02 -19.99 6.07
CA VAL A 199 -7.33 -21.40 6.36
C VAL A 199 -6.14 -22.32 6.12
N PRO A 200 -5.37 -22.24 5.03
CA PRO A 200 -4.18 -23.08 4.83
C PRO A 200 -3.04 -22.81 5.83
N VAL A 201 -3.02 -21.62 6.44
CA VAL A 201 -1.99 -21.25 7.43
C VAL A 201 -2.35 -21.77 8.81
N LEU A 202 -3.65 -21.98 9.09
CA LEU A 202 -4.16 -22.50 10.37
C LEU A 202 -4.35 -24.01 10.39
N ALA A 203 -4.34 -24.66 9.23
CA ALA A 203 -4.45 -26.12 9.08
C ALA A 203 -3.08 -26.80 9.14
#